data_aca9b0a1af8f01305e4225519f52f2e7
#
_entry.id   aca9b0a1af8f01305e4225519f52f2e7
#
_cell.length_a   1.000
_cell.length_b   1.000
_cell.length_c   1.000
_cell.angle_alpha   90.00
_cell.angle_beta   90.00
_cell.angle_gamma   90.00
#
_symmetry.space_group_name_H-M   'P 1'
#
loop_
_entity.id
_entity.type
_entity.pdbx_description
1 polymer ?
#
loop_
_entity_poly.entity_id
_entity_poly.type
_entity_poly.pdbx_seq_one_letter_code
_entity_poly.pdbx_strand_id
1 'polypeptide(L)'
;MQPAPAEVVGVAQPIVITFTQPVADRAAAERALTITASPRPSGQVEWLNHNTFQWKPTGFWPAHSHITVTLGGFKTDNPTGAAVVGVANISAHTFTVSIDGQVARVMPASMGKPSRPTPVGSYSVVEKDRSVEMDSRTIGIPLSSPEGYDIIAQYAERITSSGVYVHSAPWSVDSQGNANVSHGCINLSPDNAAWYYDVVHVGDAVIVQP
;
A
#
# COMPACT_ATOMS: atom_id res chain seq x y z
N MET A 1 14.37 -1.22 12.12
CA MET A 1 13.81 0.00 11.54
C MET A 1 13.56 -0.25 10.07
N GLN A 2 12.40 0.16 9.57
CA GLN A 2 12.07 0.14 8.14
C GLN A 2 11.72 1.57 7.72
N PRO A 3 12.06 1.99 6.50
CA PRO A 3 12.79 1.23 5.47
C PRO A 3 14.24 0.90 5.89
N ALA A 4 14.84 -0.06 5.20
CA ALA A 4 16.26 -0.38 5.39
C ALA A 4 17.14 0.79 4.91
N PRO A 5 18.36 0.98 5.46
CA PRO A 5 19.24 2.06 5.03
C PRO A 5 19.50 2.04 3.51
N ALA A 6 19.46 3.22 2.88
CA ALA A 6 19.68 3.46 1.45
C ALA A 6 18.65 2.81 0.51
N GLU A 7 17.59 2.22 1.02
CA GLU A 7 16.48 1.75 0.23
C GLU A 7 15.74 2.93 -0.41
N VAL A 8 15.48 2.86 -1.71
CA VAL A 8 14.62 3.83 -2.41
C VAL A 8 13.18 3.52 -2.03
N VAL A 9 12.45 4.52 -1.55
CA VAL A 9 11.10 4.33 -1.03
C VAL A 9 10.08 5.19 -1.78
N GLY A 10 8.84 4.74 -1.78
CA GLY A 10 7.71 5.51 -2.29
C GLY A 10 7.33 6.69 -1.40
N VAL A 11 6.57 7.62 -1.96
CA VAL A 11 6.24 8.90 -1.30
C VAL A 11 5.24 8.78 -0.15
N ALA A 12 4.64 7.64 0.07
CA ALA A 12 3.74 7.36 1.21
C ALA A 12 4.37 6.38 2.24
N GLN A 13 5.68 6.11 2.15
CA GLN A 13 6.39 5.15 3.00
C GLN A 13 6.22 5.48 4.49
N PRO A 14 5.67 4.59 5.32
CA PRO A 14 5.71 4.73 6.76
C PRO A 14 7.10 4.42 7.31
N ILE A 15 7.48 5.09 8.39
CA ILE A 15 8.68 4.74 9.15
C ILE A 15 8.27 3.79 10.27
N VAL A 16 8.76 2.55 10.24
CA VAL A 16 8.43 1.52 11.24
C VAL A 16 9.64 1.26 12.14
N ILE A 17 9.44 1.39 13.45
CA ILE A 17 10.45 1.18 14.48
C ILE A 17 10.05 -0.02 15.32
N THR A 18 10.90 -1.05 15.32
CA THR A 18 10.73 -2.24 16.19
C THR A 18 11.88 -2.30 17.20
N PHE A 19 11.54 -2.29 18.47
CA PHE A 19 12.47 -2.47 19.58
C PHE A 19 12.64 -3.95 19.91
N THR A 20 13.77 -4.32 20.45
CA THR A 20 14.06 -5.70 20.87
C THR A 20 13.27 -6.12 22.12
N GLN A 21 12.79 -5.15 22.91
CA GLN A 21 12.00 -5.36 24.13
C GLN A 21 10.75 -4.47 24.14
N PRO A 22 9.72 -4.84 24.90
CA PRO A 22 8.57 -3.96 25.10
C PRO A 22 8.99 -2.59 25.67
N VAL A 23 8.39 -1.53 25.13
CA VAL A 23 8.69 -0.14 25.49
C VAL A 23 7.80 0.30 26.66
N ALA A 24 8.41 0.57 27.81
CA ALA A 24 7.70 1.05 29.00
C ALA A 24 7.27 2.52 28.89
N ASP A 25 8.18 3.40 28.42
CA ASP A 25 7.87 4.83 28.19
C ASP A 25 7.77 5.11 26.69
N ARG A 26 6.54 4.93 26.16
CA ARG A 26 6.21 5.19 24.76
C ARG A 26 6.44 6.64 24.37
N ALA A 27 6.09 7.58 25.24
CA ALA A 27 6.26 9.00 24.97
C ALA A 27 7.74 9.40 24.84
N ALA A 28 8.62 8.80 25.64
CA ALA A 28 10.07 9.02 25.50
C ALA A 28 10.60 8.44 24.18
N ALA A 29 10.13 7.24 23.77
CA ALA A 29 10.51 6.64 22.50
C ALA A 29 10.07 7.49 21.30
N GLU A 30 8.85 8.03 21.33
CA GLU A 30 8.32 8.92 20.28
C GLU A 30 9.12 10.23 20.20
N ARG A 31 9.45 10.85 21.34
CA ARG A 31 10.27 12.08 21.39
C ARG A 31 11.71 11.88 20.90
N ALA A 32 12.24 10.66 21.03
CA ALA A 32 13.57 10.33 20.55
C ALA A 32 13.65 10.17 19.02
N LEU A 33 12.51 10.04 18.34
CA LEU A 33 12.45 9.95 16.89
C LEU A 33 12.64 11.33 16.25
N THR A 34 13.66 11.44 15.43
CA THR A 34 13.88 12.64 14.60
C THR A 34 13.79 12.25 13.14
N ILE A 35 12.95 12.96 12.38
CA ILE A 35 12.78 12.78 10.95
C ILE A 35 13.09 14.09 10.26
N THR A 36 13.93 14.05 9.24
CA THR A 36 14.31 15.19 8.39
C THR A 36 13.96 14.88 6.94
N ALA A 37 13.25 15.78 6.32
CA ALA A 37 12.94 15.82 4.88
C ALA A 37 12.68 17.29 4.50
N SER A 38 12.73 17.64 3.23
CA SER A 38 12.49 19.02 2.80
C SER A 38 11.59 19.09 1.56
N PRO A 39 10.33 19.54 1.73
CA PRO A 39 9.63 19.84 2.98
C PRO A 39 9.35 18.56 3.80
N ARG A 40 9.32 18.66 5.12
CA ARG A 40 8.89 17.56 5.98
C ARG A 40 7.37 17.57 6.06
N PRO A 41 6.66 16.48 5.70
CA PRO A 41 5.23 16.37 5.90
C PRO A 41 4.89 16.28 7.41
N SER A 42 3.69 16.67 7.77
CA SER A 42 3.10 16.30 9.06
C SER A 42 2.88 14.78 9.11
N GLY A 43 2.85 14.20 10.30
CA GLY A 43 2.62 12.78 10.46
C GLY A 43 2.17 12.42 11.85
N GLN A 44 1.75 11.18 12.01
CA GLN A 44 1.20 10.64 13.26
C GLN A 44 1.91 9.36 13.64
N VAL A 45 2.11 9.17 14.95
CA VAL A 45 2.62 7.92 15.52
C VAL A 45 1.44 7.01 15.84
N GLU A 46 1.59 5.74 15.48
CA GLU A 46 0.66 4.66 15.82
C GLU A 46 1.45 3.48 16.37
N TRP A 47 1.10 3.01 17.58
CA TRP A 47 1.68 1.81 18.16
C TRP A 47 0.97 0.57 17.66
N LEU A 48 1.68 -0.25 16.90
CA LEU A 48 1.16 -1.51 16.35
C LEU A 48 1.08 -2.62 17.41
N ASN A 49 2.00 -2.59 18.38
CA ASN A 49 2.06 -3.51 19.53
C ASN A 49 2.90 -2.93 20.68
N HIS A 50 3.39 -3.77 21.60
CA HIS A 50 4.17 -3.33 22.78
C HIS A 50 5.59 -2.89 22.47
N ASN A 51 6.15 -3.29 21.32
CA ASN A 51 7.53 -3.00 20.94
C ASN A 51 7.70 -2.40 19.53
N THR A 52 6.60 -2.11 18.85
CA THR A 52 6.64 -1.58 17.49
C THR A 52 5.70 -0.41 17.34
N PHE A 53 6.20 0.71 16.86
CA PHE A 53 5.38 1.80 16.36
C PHE A 53 5.72 2.16 14.93
N GLN A 54 4.77 2.79 14.24
CA GLN A 54 4.99 3.42 12.96
C GLN A 54 4.70 4.91 13.04
N TRP A 55 5.47 5.69 12.28
CA TRP A 55 5.16 7.07 11.98
C TRP A 55 4.70 7.14 10.53
N LYS A 56 3.47 7.60 10.32
CA LYS A 56 2.86 7.76 8.99
C LYS A 56 2.81 9.22 8.60
N PRO A 57 3.27 9.62 7.40
CA PRO A 57 3.00 10.95 6.89
C PRO A 57 1.50 11.12 6.64
N THR A 58 0.95 12.28 6.96
CA THR A 58 -0.44 12.65 6.65
C THR A 58 -0.60 13.18 5.22
N GLY A 59 0.49 13.49 4.55
CA GLY A 59 0.63 13.77 3.13
C GLY A 59 1.69 12.87 2.53
N PHE A 60 2.38 13.34 1.50
CA PHE A 60 3.46 12.60 0.86
C PHE A 60 4.82 13.17 1.23
N TRP A 61 5.83 12.29 1.23
CA TRP A 61 7.22 12.71 1.18
C TRP A 61 7.47 13.47 -0.13
N PRO A 62 8.40 14.43 -0.14
CA PRO A 62 8.83 15.02 -1.41
C PRO A 62 9.45 13.92 -2.29
N ALA A 63 9.05 13.87 -3.56
CA ALA A 63 9.66 12.99 -4.55
C ALA A 63 11.10 13.42 -4.87
N HIS A 64 11.91 12.48 -5.37
CA HIS A 64 13.30 12.73 -5.79
C HIS A 64 14.14 13.43 -4.70
N SER A 65 13.94 13.06 -3.45
CA SER A 65 14.50 13.70 -2.25
C SER A 65 15.08 12.65 -1.30
N HIS A 66 15.33 13.04 -0.07
CA HIS A 66 15.85 12.16 0.98
C HIS A 66 15.04 12.27 2.26
N ILE A 67 14.86 11.14 2.93
CA ILE A 67 14.30 11.03 4.27
C ILE A 67 15.40 10.54 5.18
N THR A 68 15.83 11.37 6.13
CA THR A 68 16.74 10.94 7.19
C THR A 68 15.96 10.67 8.47
N VAL A 69 16.13 9.48 9.03
CA VAL A 69 15.51 9.06 10.30
C VAL A 69 16.59 8.76 11.30
N THR A 70 16.46 9.34 12.51
CA THR A 70 17.40 9.10 13.62
C THR A 70 16.61 8.70 14.86
N LEU A 71 17.09 7.65 15.55
CA LEU A 71 16.55 7.19 16.82
C LEU A 71 17.66 6.58 17.67
N GLY A 72 17.97 7.20 18.84
CA GLY A 72 18.87 6.61 19.83
C GLY A 72 20.25 6.19 19.31
N GLY A 73 20.85 6.93 18.38
CA GLY A 73 22.15 6.63 17.77
C GLY A 73 22.07 5.82 16.46
N PHE A 74 20.91 5.26 16.13
CA PHE A 74 20.65 4.70 14.80
C PHE A 74 20.25 5.81 13.82
N LYS A 75 20.76 5.74 12.61
CA LYS A 75 20.44 6.67 11.54
C LYS A 75 20.24 5.91 10.24
N THR A 76 19.16 6.24 9.50
CA THR A 76 18.98 5.84 8.12
C THR A 76 18.86 7.07 7.24
N ASP A 77 19.25 6.94 5.99
CA ASP A 77 19.06 7.94 4.95
C ASP A 77 18.51 7.20 3.73
N ASN A 78 17.29 7.56 3.32
CA ASN A 78 16.53 6.85 2.30
C ASN A 78 16.13 7.82 1.21
N PRO A 79 16.56 7.61 -0.05
CA PRO A 79 16.07 8.40 -1.16
C PRO A 79 14.60 8.07 -1.44
N THR A 80 13.82 9.09 -1.81
CA THR A 80 12.47 8.91 -2.35
C THR A 80 12.54 8.82 -3.87
N GLY A 81 11.74 7.91 -4.44
CA GLY A 81 11.54 7.79 -5.89
C GLY A 81 10.66 8.89 -6.47
N ALA A 82 10.15 8.66 -7.68
CA ALA A 82 9.07 9.45 -8.26
C ALA A 82 7.81 9.36 -7.39
N ALA A 83 6.95 10.38 -7.45
CA ALA A 83 5.66 10.33 -6.77
C ALA A 83 4.67 9.47 -7.57
N VAL A 84 4.66 8.16 -7.33
CA VAL A 84 3.68 7.26 -7.93
C VAL A 84 2.46 7.18 -7.02
N VAL A 85 1.29 7.60 -7.55
CA VAL A 85 0.02 7.63 -6.81
C VAL A 85 -1.04 6.91 -7.64
N GLY A 86 -1.55 5.80 -7.10
CA GLY A 86 -2.70 5.08 -7.64
C GLY A 86 -3.99 5.57 -6.97
N VAL A 87 -5.02 5.85 -7.75
CA VAL A 87 -6.35 6.24 -7.25
C VAL A 87 -7.39 5.24 -7.77
N ALA A 88 -7.94 4.43 -6.88
CA ALA A 88 -9.08 3.56 -7.16
C ALA A 88 -10.38 4.33 -6.91
N ASN A 89 -11.15 4.58 -7.95
CA ASN A 89 -12.48 5.17 -7.84
C ASN A 89 -13.53 4.05 -7.95
N ILE A 90 -14.22 3.77 -6.85
CA ILE A 90 -15.17 2.65 -6.74
C ILE A 90 -16.37 2.88 -7.65
N SER A 91 -16.91 4.10 -7.70
CA SER A 91 -18.10 4.44 -8.48
C SER A 91 -17.82 4.51 -9.98
N ALA A 92 -16.63 5.00 -10.36
CA ALA A 92 -16.21 5.09 -11.76
C ALA A 92 -15.61 3.79 -12.29
N HIS A 93 -15.38 2.79 -11.45
CA HIS A 93 -14.72 1.53 -11.80
C HIS A 93 -13.38 1.72 -12.50
N THR A 94 -12.56 2.65 -11.99
CA THR A 94 -11.27 2.98 -12.57
C THR A 94 -10.15 2.91 -11.55
N PHE A 95 -8.94 2.61 -12.03
CA PHE A 95 -7.69 2.80 -11.30
C PHE A 95 -6.80 3.74 -12.12
N THR A 96 -6.58 4.94 -11.60
CA THR A 96 -5.78 5.99 -12.25
C THR A 96 -4.43 6.08 -11.57
N VAL A 97 -3.36 6.00 -12.34
CA VAL A 97 -1.99 6.16 -11.83
C VAL A 97 -1.40 7.46 -12.36
N SER A 98 -0.90 8.29 -11.45
CA SER A 98 -0.09 9.46 -11.75
C SER A 98 1.35 9.26 -11.30
N ILE A 99 2.28 9.83 -12.06
CA ILE A 99 3.71 9.86 -11.75
C ILE A 99 4.14 11.33 -11.78
N ASP A 100 4.72 11.80 -10.67
CA ASP A 100 5.12 13.20 -10.47
C ASP A 100 4.00 14.21 -10.80
N GLY A 101 2.76 13.84 -10.41
CA GLY A 101 1.58 14.68 -10.60
C GLY A 101 0.97 14.63 -12.02
N GLN A 102 1.57 13.91 -12.96
CA GLN A 102 1.02 13.73 -14.30
C GLN A 102 0.31 12.39 -14.42
N VAL A 103 -0.91 12.37 -14.95
CA VAL A 103 -1.63 11.12 -15.21
C VAL A 103 -0.87 10.29 -16.24
N ALA A 104 -0.35 9.15 -15.81
CA ALA A 104 0.38 8.22 -16.66
C ALA A 104 -0.55 7.20 -17.31
N ARG A 105 -1.57 6.72 -16.59
CA ARG A 105 -2.53 5.75 -17.11
C ARG A 105 -3.86 5.80 -16.35
N VAL A 106 -4.97 5.67 -17.09
CA VAL A 106 -6.31 5.41 -16.55
C VAL A 106 -6.71 4.00 -16.98
N MET A 107 -7.03 3.13 -16.03
CA MET A 107 -7.28 1.72 -16.25
C MET A 107 -8.68 1.35 -15.80
N PRO A 108 -9.47 0.61 -16.60
CA PRO A 108 -10.65 -0.07 -16.10
C PRO A 108 -10.28 -0.98 -14.92
N ALA A 109 -11.07 -0.94 -13.86
CA ALA A 109 -10.84 -1.72 -12.66
C ALA A 109 -12.16 -2.27 -12.10
N SER A 110 -12.05 -3.32 -11.27
CA SER A 110 -13.19 -3.86 -10.53
C SER A 110 -12.78 -4.01 -9.08
N MET A 111 -13.48 -3.35 -8.18
CA MET A 111 -13.24 -3.35 -6.75
C MET A 111 -14.17 -4.34 -6.03
N GLY A 112 -14.19 -4.26 -4.71
CA GLY A 112 -15.01 -5.12 -3.85
C GLY A 112 -16.50 -4.92 -4.08
N LYS A 113 -17.23 -6.04 -4.19
CA LYS A 113 -18.70 -6.06 -4.29
C LYS A 113 -19.35 -5.48 -3.02
N PRO A 114 -20.64 -5.08 -3.05
CA PRO A 114 -21.31 -4.42 -1.90
C PRO A 114 -21.24 -5.21 -0.59
N SER A 115 -21.25 -6.55 -0.65
CA SER A 115 -21.12 -7.41 0.55
C SER A 115 -19.68 -7.49 1.11
N ARG A 116 -18.68 -7.09 0.32
CA ARG A 116 -17.24 -7.09 0.67
C ARG A 116 -16.53 -5.93 0.00
N PRO A 117 -16.84 -4.68 0.40
CA PRO A 117 -16.33 -3.49 -0.29
C PRO A 117 -14.82 -3.35 -0.09
N THR A 118 -14.15 -2.79 -1.08
CA THR A 118 -12.78 -2.28 -0.90
C THR A 118 -12.84 -1.11 0.08
N PRO A 119 -12.08 -1.15 1.19
CA PRO A 119 -12.17 -0.10 2.19
C PRO A 119 -11.62 1.23 1.66
N VAL A 120 -12.43 2.28 1.81
CA VAL A 120 -12.05 3.66 1.44
C VAL A 120 -10.96 4.16 2.36
N GLY A 121 -9.94 4.82 1.81
CA GLY A 121 -8.82 5.35 2.59
C GLY A 121 -7.58 5.62 1.77
N SER A 122 -6.53 6.06 2.47
CA SER A 122 -5.19 6.25 1.91
C SER A 122 -4.26 5.17 2.45
N TYR A 123 -3.60 4.48 1.56
CA TYR A 123 -2.73 3.35 1.83
C TYR A 123 -1.35 3.57 1.21
N SER A 124 -0.39 2.79 1.64
CA SER A 124 0.87 2.60 0.93
C SER A 124 1.00 1.14 0.48
N VAL A 125 1.69 0.92 -0.61
CA VAL A 125 2.12 -0.43 -1.00
C VAL A 125 3.09 -0.94 0.06
N VAL A 126 2.74 -2.06 0.71
CA VAL A 126 3.56 -2.64 1.79
C VAL A 126 4.37 -3.85 1.34
N GLU A 127 3.98 -4.46 0.24
CA GLU A 127 4.60 -5.65 -0.33
C GLU A 127 4.31 -5.75 -1.82
N LYS A 128 5.24 -6.30 -2.59
CA LYS A 128 5.10 -6.56 -4.04
C LYS A 128 5.50 -8.00 -4.32
N ASP A 129 4.57 -8.77 -4.86
CA ASP A 129 4.80 -10.14 -5.25
C ASP A 129 4.49 -10.38 -6.72
N ARG A 130 5.41 -11.03 -7.43
CA ARG A 130 5.15 -11.44 -8.82
C ARG A 130 3.98 -12.40 -8.91
N SER A 131 3.78 -13.21 -7.87
CA SER A 131 2.76 -14.24 -7.78
C SER A 131 2.40 -14.47 -6.32
N VAL A 132 1.11 -14.45 -5.98
CA VAL A 132 0.61 -14.69 -4.64
C VAL A 132 -0.56 -15.67 -4.69
N GLU A 133 -0.57 -16.63 -3.77
CA GLU A 133 -1.73 -17.49 -3.53
C GLU A 133 -2.79 -16.73 -2.76
N MET A 134 -3.99 -16.67 -3.31
CA MET A 134 -5.16 -16.05 -2.68
C MET A 134 -6.18 -17.13 -2.35
N ASP A 135 -6.32 -17.42 -1.06
CA ASP A 135 -7.19 -18.44 -0.52
C ASP A 135 -8.32 -17.81 0.29
N SER A 136 -9.55 -18.06 -0.14
CA SER A 136 -10.75 -17.52 0.51
C SER A 136 -10.91 -17.96 1.96
N ARG A 137 -10.29 -19.07 2.37
CA ARG A 137 -10.27 -19.54 3.75
C ARG A 137 -9.61 -18.54 4.72
N THR A 138 -8.65 -17.75 4.23
CA THR A 138 -7.97 -16.71 5.01
C THR A 138 -8.89 -15.56 5.42
N ILE A 139 -10.00 -15.39 4.70
CA ILE A 139 -11.06 -14.41 4.99
C ILE A 139 -12.36 -15.06 5.47
N GLY A 140 -12.30 -16.33 5.91
CA GLY A 140 -13.41 -17.07 6.51
C GLY A 140 -14.44 -17.63 5.54
N ILE A 141 -14.10 -17.77 4.25
CA ILE A 141 -14.98 -18.36 3.22
C ILE A 141 -14.47 -19.77 2.90
N PRO A 142 -15.26 -20.84 3.22
CA PRO A 142 -14.88 -22.21 2.86
C PRO A 142 -14.82 -22.39 1.33
N LEU A 143 -13.92 -23.25 0.85
CA LEU A 143 -13.82 -23.56 -0.58
C LEU A 143 -15.11 -24.20 -1.15
N SER A 144 -15.90 -24.85 -0.30
CA SER A 144 -17.22 -25.39 -0.70
C SER A 144 -18.30 -24.33 -0.88
N SER A 145 -18.04 -23.08 -0.49
CA SER A 145 -18.96 -21.94 -0.73
C SER A 145 -18.97 -21.57 -2.21
N PRO A 146 -20.11 -21.10 -2.77
CA PRO A 146 -20.14 -20.47 -4.10
C PRO A 146 -19.20 -19.27 -4.25
N GLU A 147 -18.77 -18.67 -3.14
CA GLU A 147 -17.80 -17.56 -3.07
C GLU A 147 -16.37 -18.03 -2.73
N GLY A 148 -16.17 -19.35 -2.58
CA GLY A 148 -14.86 -19.94 -2.28
C GLY A 148 -13.92 -19.86 -3.49
N TYR A 149 -12.65 -19.55 -3.23
CA TYR A 149 -11.60 -19.54 -4.23
C TYR A 149 -10.25 -19.93 -3.62
N ASP A 150 -9.42 -20.53 -4.46
CA ASP A 150 -8.00 -20.82 -4.21
C ASP A 150 -7.30 -20.61 -5.54
N ILE A 151 -6.64 -19.48 -5.69
CA ILE A 151 -6.14 -18.98 -6.99
C ILE A 151 -4.75 -18.37 -6.84
N ILE A 152 -3.99 -18.40 -7.92
CA ILE A 152 -2.73 -17.69 -8.03
C ILE A 152 -2.97 -16.36 -8.75
N ALA A 153 -2.82 -15.25 -8.05
CA ALA A 153 -2.83 -13.92 -8.63
C ALA A 153 -1.40 -13.50 -9.02
N GLN A 154 -1.28 -12.85 -10.17
CA GLN A 154 -0.01 -12.32 -10.68
C GLN A 154 0.04 -10.81 -10.44
N TYR A 155 1.27 -10.26 -10.37
CA TYR A 155 1.50 -8.82 -10.24
C TYR A 155 0.69 -8.22 -9.10
N ALA A 156 0.98 -8.66 -7.89
CA ALA A 156 0.21 -8.35 -6.70
C ALA A 156 0.93 -7.33 -5.80
N GLU A 157 0.29 -6.20 -5.54
CA GLU A 157 0.74 -5.18 -4.60
C GLU A 157 -0.21 -5.15 -3.40
N ARG A 158 0.31 -5.54 -2.25
CA ARG A 158 -0.44 -5.51 -1.00
C ARG A 158 -0.54 -4.10 -0.46
N ILE A 159 -1.74 -3.66 -0.09
CA ILE A 159 -1.99 -2.31 0.43
C ILE A 159 -2.56 -2.29 1.85
N THR A 160 -2.98 -3.44 2.40
CA THR A 160 -3.44 -3.54 3.79
C THR A 160 -2.90 -4.79 4.48
N SER A 161 -2.82 -4.76 5.81
CA SER A 161 -2.52 -5.95 6.62
C SER A 161 -3.62 -7.02 6.53
N SER A 162 -4.85 -6.62 6.24
CA SER A 162 -5.99 -7.53 6.08
C SER A 162 -6.04 -8.26 4.72
N GLY A 163 -5.08 -8.01 3.82
CA GLY A 163 -4.96 -8.75 2.56
C GLY A 163 -5.73 -8.12 1.40
N VAL A 164 -5.84 -6.80 1.34
CA VAL A 164 -6.29 -6.09 0.13
C VAL A 164 -5.10 -5.85 -0.79
N TYR A 165 -5.25 -6.22 -2.06
CA TYR A 165 -4.23 -6.09 -3.10
C TYR A 165 -4.76 -5.31 -4.30
N VAL A 166 -3.84 -4.69 -5.04
CA VAL A 166 -4.00 -4.42 -6.47
C VAL A 166 -3.36 -5.60 -7.19
N HIS A 167 -4.03 -6.23 -8.17
CA HIS A 167 -3.47 -7.41 -8.83
C HIS A 167 -4.10 -7.73 -10.19
N SER A 168 -3.46 -8.60 -10.95
CA SER A 168 -4.02 -9.16 -12.17
C SER A 168 -5.20 -10.09 -11.86
N ALA A 169 -6.31 -9.86 -12.53
CA ALA A 169 -7.54 -10.66 -12.41
C ALA A 169 -8.16 -10.95 -13.78
N PRO A 170 -7.58 -11.88 -14.55
CA PRO A 170 -8.08 -12.21 -15.89
C PRO A 170 -9.51 -12.76 -15.89
N TRP A 171 -9.97 -13.32 -14.77
CA TRP A 171 -11.33 -13.85 -14.59
C TRP A 171 -12.41 -12.79 -14.43
N SER A 172 -12.05 -11.51 -14.28
CA SER A 172 -13.01 -10.42 -14.09
C SER A 172 -12.86 -9.29 -15.11
N VAL A 173 -12.18 -9.51 -16.23
CA VAL A 173 -11.91 -8.48 -17.25
C VAL A 173 -13.21 -7.86 -17.77
N ASP A 174 -14.27 -8.66 -18.00
CA ASP A 174 -15.56 -8.16 -18.48
C ASP A 174 -16.28 -7.27 -17.45
N SER A 175 -15.92 -7.36 -16.16
CA SER A 175 -16.48 -6.53 -15.09
C SER A 175 -15.68 -5.25 -14.87
N GLN A 176 -14.40 -5.21 -15.26
CA GLN A 176 -13.54 -4.06 -15.09
C GLN A 176 -14.03 -2.87 -15.91
N GLY A 177 -14.19 -1.73 -15.26
CA GLY A 177 -14.82 -0.53 -15.85
C GLY A 177 -16.34 -0.51 -15.79
N ASN A 178 -17.00 -1.59 -15.30
CA ASN A 178 -18.46 -1.71 -15.33
C ASN A 178 -19.07 -2.11 -13.98
N ALA A 179 -18.42 -2.98 -13.21
CA ALA A 179 -18.98 -3.52 -11.97
C ALA A 179 -17.88 -3.90 -10.95
N ASN A 180 -18.24 -3.84 -9.67
CA ASN A 180 -17.39 -4.25 -8.55
C ASN A 180 -17.77 -5.68 -8.13
N VAL A 181 -16.89 -6.64 -8.38
CA VAL A 181 -17.17 -8.07 -8.18
C VAL A 181 -16.15 -8.80 -7.28
N SER A 182 -15.07 -8.13 -6.85
CA SER A 182 -14.05 -8.76 -6.02
C SER A 182 -14.51 -8.95 -4.56
N HIS A 183 -13.67 -9.59 -3.74
CA HIS A 183 -13.86 -9.72 -2.30
C HIS A 183 -13.13 -8.62 -1.49
N GLY A 184 -12.80 -7.50 -2.14
CA GLY A 184 -12.13 -6.34 -1.53
C GLY A 184 -10.87 -5.88 -2.27
N CYS A 185 -10.26 -6.71 -3.12
CA CYS A 185 -9.09 -6.34 -3.91
C CYS A 185 -9.47 -5.40 -5.08
N ILE A 186 -8.47 -4.75 -5.64
CA ILE A 186 -8.55 -3.92 -6.85
C ILE A 186 -8.07 -4.78 -8.01
N ASN A 187 -9.00 -5.26 -8.82
CA ASN A 187 -8.77 -6.15 -9.94
C ASN A 187 -8.44 -5.35 -11.21
N LEU A 188 -7.32 -5.66 -11.85
CA LEU A 188 -6.88 -5.11 -13.12
C LEU A 188 -6.77 -6.20 -14.19
N SER A 189 -6.79 -5.81 -15.46
CA SER A 189 -6.42 -6.71 -16.55
C SER A 189 -4.94 -7.11 -16.45
N PRO A 190 -4.53 -8.27 -17.01
CA PRO A 190 -3.13 -8.71 -16.93
C PRO A 190 -2.12 -7.67 -17.39
N ASP A 191 -2.38 -6.99 -18.52
CA ASP A 191 -1.47 -5.98 -19.06
C ASP A 191 -1.40 -4.73 -18.17
N ASN A 192 -2.53 -4.31 -17.60
CA ASN A 192 -2.60 -3.16 -16.69
C ASN A 192 -1.90 -3.48 -15.36
N ALA A 193 -2.12 -4.66 -14.81
CA ALA A 193 -1.46 -5.10 -13.58
C ALA A 193 0.05 -5.24 -13.76
N ALA A 194 0.51 -5.83 -14.88
CA ALA A 194 1.92 -5.93 -15.20
C ALA A 194 2.58 -4.55 -15.29
N TRP A 195 1.94 -3.62 -16.02
CA TRP A 195 2.45 -2.25 -16.13
C TRP A 195 2.50 -1.54 -14.76
N TYR A 196 1.46 -1.67 -13.95
CA TYR A 196 1.45 -1.06 -12.62
C TYR A 196 2.52 -1.66 -11.71
N TYR A 197 2.67 -2.98 -11.75
CA TYR A 197 3.73 -3.68 -11.04
C TYR A 197 5.13 -3.17 -11.41
N ASP A 198 5.37 -2.86 -12.67
CA ASP A 198 6.70 -2.41 -13.13
C ASP A 198 7.02 -0.97 -12.68
N VAL A 199 6.01 -0.10 -12.50
CA VAL A 199 6.22 1.32 -12.16
C VAL A 199 6.11 1.62 -10.67
N VAL A 200 5.33 0.84 -9.91
CA VAL A 200 5.08 1.08 -8.49
C VAL A 200 6.18 0.47 -7.62
N HIS A 201 6.49 1.10 -6.48
CA HIS A 201 7.44 0.62 -5.47
C HIS A 201 6.77 0.47 -4.11
N VAL A 202 7.38 -0.30 -3.22
CA VAL A 202 6.99 -0.32 -1.80
C VAL A 202 7.07 1.10 -1.24
N GLY A 203 6.02 1.50 -0.53
CA GLY A 203 5.88 2.85 -0.02
C GLY A 203 5.17 3.84 -0.95
N ASP A 204 4.84 3.46 -2.19
CA ASP A 204 4.01 4.30 -3.06
C ASP A 204 2.55 4.33 -2.60
N ALA A 205 1.84 5.39 -2.98
CA ALA A 205 0.51 5.66 -2.48
C ALA A 205 -0.58 4.94 -3.29
N VAL A 206 -1.58 4.41 -2.58
CA VAL A 206 -2.85 3.97 -3.15
C VAL A 206 -4.00 4.62 -2.38
N ILE A 207 -4.82 5.40 -3.08
CA ILE A 207 -6.00 6.07 -2.54
C ILE A 207 -7.24 5.35 -3.06
N VAL A 208 -8.10 4.89 -2.15
CA VAL A 208 -9.40 4.33 -2.49
C VAL A 208 -10.46 5.35 -2.14
N GLN A 209 -11.27 5.72 -3.12
CA GLN A 209 -12.35 6.71 -2.96
C GLN A 209 -13.68 6.16 -3.54
N PRO A 210 -14.82 6.67 -3.06
CA PRO A 210 -16.14 6.27 -3.54
C PRO A 210 -16.33 6.39 -5.04
#